data_5da94da98d78d12c87927fcca8ef85e8
#
_entry.id   5da94da98d78d12c87927fcca8ef85e8
#
_cell.length_a   1.000
_cell.length_b   1.000
_cell.length_c   1.000
_cell.angle_alpha   90.00
_cell.angle_beta   90.00
_cell.angle_gamma   90.00
#
_symmetry.space_group_name_H-M   'P 1'
#
loop_
_entity.id
_entity.type
_entity.pdbx_description
1 polymer ?
#
loop_
_entity_poly.entity_id
_entity_poly.type
_entity_poly.pdbx_seq_one_letter_code
_entity_poly.pdbx_strand_id
1 'polypeptide(L)'
;IENQKDIISDYVQRYFPNSELTFFVDRDRSGYTFEQREDYQRMRPYLMTGQYDILIIKDLSRFSRRNSRGLVELEDLRDAGVRIVAIGDNIDYPTHDDWTNIRLRFLLNEMPVTDSSQKVKSVISRRQQDGRWICSVPYGYVMKNHKLMTYEIDLAAAEVVRKIFELYTSGWGYKRIANYLTDHSIPTPRRAEAARKAERGEPVVRQGKDTWAIVTIQGMLSNDFYIGTLRQGKYRRKGINGKDERIDESKQLVFENHHEPIIDYPTFAYVQEQMKKRTRSNYNGIRKYETPYTGLLFCGDCGSPMFSMSSKQLDPAYTCGTYHRRGRKGCTSHHTRVDFLDSILKMYVQKVKQGSANMIDALEASIRDEKAKINEGEKTQDMLRRQIDAAKNQLKVLTRQKIAELMRKPDQEEMITKPMTRWKRSVTERFAGWKASST
;
A
#
# COMPACT_ATOMS: atom_id res chain seq x y z
N ILE A 1 4.93 9.88 22.00
CA ILE A 1 4.51 11.11 21.28
C ILE A 1 4.54 12.27 22.23
N GLU A 2 3.87 12.21 23.38
CA GLU A 2 3.79 13.35 24.32
C GLU A 2 5.20 13.80 24.75
N ASN A 3 6.07 12.91 25.19
CA ASN A 3 7.47 13.25 25.51
C ASN A 3 8.23 13.92 24.34
N GLN A 4 7.87 13.63 23.07
CA GLN A 4 8.48 14.31 21.92
C GLN A 4 7.98 15.73 21.78
N LYS A 5 6.69 15.96 22.03
CA LYS A 5 6.10 17.28 22.04
C LYS A 5 6.69 18.15 23.15
N ASP A 6 6.84 17.58 24.35
CA ASP A 6 7.41 18.28 25.49
C ASP A 6 8.85 18.77 25.17
N ILE A 7 9.70 17.87 24.63
CA ILE A 7 11.07 18.23 24.22
C ILE A 7 11.08 19.35 23.17
N ILE A 8 10.18 19.28 22.17
CA ILE A 8 10.10 20.29 21.11
C ILE A 8 9.56 21.60 21.68
N SER A 9 8.52 21.57 22.54
CA SER A 9 7.97 22.75 23.19
C SER A 9 9.02 23.47 24.04
N ASP A 10 9.75 22.74 24.89
CA ASP A 10 10.83 23.27 25.71
C ASP A 10 11.94 23.93 24.87
N TYR A 11 12.29 23.28 23.75
CA TYR A 11 13.27 23.81 22.82
C TYR A 11 12.80 25.10 22.15
N VAL A 12 11.54 25.13 21.65
CA VAL A 12 10.96 26.34 21.02
C VAL A 12 10.84 27.47 22.02
N GLN A 13 10.36 27.21 23.24
CA GLN A 13 10.23 28.23 24.27
C GLN A 13 11.59 28.85 24.61
N ARG A 14 12.68 28.07 24.58
CA ARG A 14 14.03 28.53 24.92
C ARG A 14 14.72 29.30 23.78
N TYR A 15 14.58 28.82 22.54
CA TYR A 15 15.34 29.34 21.40
C TYR A 15 14.51 30.17 20.42
N PHE A 16 13.18 30.04 20.45
CA PHE A 16 12.24 30.73 19.57
C PHE A 16 11.02 31.26 20.33
N PRO A 17 11.19 32.07 21.39
CA PRO A 17 10.10 32.46 22.31
C PRO A 17 8.94 33.23 21.66
N ASN A 18 9.18 33.85 20.51
CA ASN A 18 8.18 34.68 19.80
C ASN A 18 7.60 33.94 18.56
N SER A 19 7.82 32.63 18.44
CA SER A 19 7.39 31.84 17.28
C SER A 19 6.08 31.11 17.58
N GLU A 20 5.25 30.95 16.56
CA GLU A 20 4.06 30.10 16.61
C GLU A 20 4.46 28.63 16.37
N LEU A 21 4.02 27.73 17.24
CA LEU A 21 4.34 26.30 17.16
C LEU A 21 3.10 25.49 16.79
N THR A 22 3.15 24.81 15.66
CA THR A 22 2.10 23.87 15.21
C THR A 22 2.61 22.45 15.19
N PHE A 23 1.87 21.50 15.77
CA PHE A 23 2.25 20.10 15.81
C PHE A 23 1.52 19.27 14.74
N PHE A 24 2.29 18.45 14.00
CA PHE A 24 1.80 17.42 13.10
C PHE A 24 2.23 16.05 13.61
N VAL A 25 1.27 15.13 13.82
CA VAL A 25 1.52 13.89 14.57
C VAL A 25 0.97 12.66 13.87
N ASP A 26 1.83 11.89 13.24
CA ASP A 26 1.48 10.59 12.67
C ASP A 26 1.60 9.49 13.72
N ARG A 27 0.46 8.95 14.18
CA ARG A 27 0.41 7.84 15.13
C ARG A 27 0.50 6.50 14.41
N ASP A 28 1.28 5.55 14.97
CA ASP A 28 1.39 4.15 14.49
C ASP A 28 1.79 4.01 13.00
N ARG A 29 2.49 4.99 12.44
CA ARG A 29 2.98 4.95 11.06
C ARG A 29 4.47 4.63 11.02
N SER A 30 4.86 3.87 9.99
CA SER A 30 6.26 3.55 9.75
C SER A 30 7.04 4.79 9.31
N GLY A 31 8.18 5.07 9.94
CA GLY A 31 9.13 6.09 9.47
C GLY A 31 9.86 5.73 8.17
N TYR A 32 9.48 4.62 7.51
CA TYR A 32 10.12 4.13 6.29
C TYR A 32 9.51 4.71 5.01
N THR A 33 8.24 5.18 5.06
CA THR A 33 7.52 5.76 3.92
C THR A 33 6.82 7.05 4.33
N PHE A 34 6.84 8.07 3.46
CA PHE A 34 6.13 9.33 3.67
C PHE A 34 4.68 9.27 3.19
N GLU A 35 4.38 8.43 2.19
CA GLU A 35 3.07 8.34 1.53
C GLU A 35 1.93 7.92 2.47
N GLN A 36 2.26 7.23 3.56
CA GLN A 36 1.28 6.74 4.56
C GLN A 36 1.17 7.65 5.78
N ARG A 37 1.87 8.77 5.80
CA ARG A 37 1.93 9.74 6.91
C ARG A 37 1.03 10.92 6.58
N GLU A 38 -0.22 10.82 6.98
CA GLU A 38 -1.27 11.79 6.61
C GLU A 38 -0.98 13.20 7.12
N ASP A 39 -0.53 13.34 8.37
CA ASP A 39 -0.19 14.64 8.94
C ASP A 39 1.07 15.23 8.32
N TYR A 40 2.06 14.41 7.96
CA TYR A 40 3.21 14.85 7.21
C TYR A 40 2.82 15.39 5.81
N GLN A 41 1.94 14.69 5.11
CA GLN A 41 1.44 15.13 3.80
C GLN A 41 0.66 16.45 3.88
N ARG A 42 -0.03 16.70 4.98
CA ARG A 42 -0.71 17.99 5.26
C ARG A 42 0.28 19.11 5.57
N MET A 43 1.34 18.81 6.31
CA MET A 43 2.38 19.78 6.70
C MET A 43 3.25 20.22 5.52
N ARG A 44 3.64 19.27 4.66
CA ARG A 44 4.60 19.49 3.57
C ARG A 44 4.30 20.70 2.67
N PRO A 45 3.07 20.92 2.18
CA PRO A 45 2.75 22.09 1.38
C PRO A 45 3.01 23.43 2.09
N TYR A 46 2.74 23.52 3.40
CA TYR A 46 2.99 24.74 4.17
C TYR A 46 4.47 25.06 4.29
N LEU A 47 5.34 24.04 4.42
CA LEU A 47 6.78 24.22 4.40
C LEU A 47 7.28 24.64 3.00
N MET A 48 6.77 23.97 1.95
CA MET A 48 7.18 24.26 0.57
C MET A 48 6.74 25.63 0.06
N THR A 49 5.68 26.21 0.63
CA THR A 49 5.18 27.54 0.26
C THR A 49 5.69 28.66 1.17
N GLY A 50 6.54 28.36 2.15
CA GLY A 50 7.08 29.34 3.08
C GLY A 50 6.07 29.86 4.11
N GLN A 51 4.97 29.14 4.35
CA GLN A 51 4.05 29.46 5.45
C GLN A 51 4.61 29.01 6.81
N TYR A 52 5.48 28.01 6.80
CA TYR A 52 6.30 27.60 7.93
C TYR A 52 7.78 27.71 7.56
N ASP A 53 8.55 28.42 8.37
CA ASP A 53 9.95 28.71 8.11
C ASP A 53 10.89 27.60 8.64
N ILE A 54 10.45 26.89 9.68
CA ILE A 54 11.30 25.97 10.43
C ILE A 54 10.58 24.63 10.61
N LEU A 55 11.27 23.53 10.28
CA LEU A 55 10.89 22.18 10.64
C LEU A 55 11.70 21.73 11.86
N ILE A 56 11.05 21.50 12.99
CA ILE A 56 11.69 20.99 14.21
C ILE A 56 11.27 19.54 14.44
N ILE A 57 12.27 18.67 14.58
CA ILE A 57 12.08 17.24 14.85
C ILE A 57 12.93 16.83 16.05
N LYS A 58 12.50 15.77 16.76
CA LYS A 58 13.29 15.26 17.87
C LYS A 58 14.66 14.73 17.40
N ASP A 59 14.67 13.91 16.37
CA ASP A 59 15.86 13.35 15.74
C ASP A 59 15.54 12.92 14.29
N LEU A 60 16.56 12.77 13.44
CA LEU A 60 16.41 12.40 12.03
C LEU A 60 15.79 10.99 11.85
N SER A 61 15.92 10.10 12.84
CA SER A 61 15.30 8.77 12.78
C SER A 61 13.76 8.84 12.85
N ARG A 62 13.21 9.93 13.39
CA ARG A 62 11.77 10.21 13.41
C ARG A 62 11.29 10.81 12.11
N PHE A 63 12.15 11.59 11.45
CA PHE A 63 11.84 12.12 10.12
C PHE A 63 11.76 11.00 9.09
N SER A 64 12.83 10.23 8.92
CA SER A 64 12.86 9.07 8.03
C SER A 64 13.87 8.02 8.48
N ARG A 65 13.50 6.74 8.32
CA ARG A 65 14.40 5.59 8.49
C ARG A 65 14.95 5.07 7.17
N ARG A 66 14.55 5.65 6.05
CA ARG A 66 15.03 5.31 4.72
C ARG A 66 15.93 6.42 4.20
N ASN A 67 17.23 6.12 4.08
CA ASN A 67 18.26 7.08 3.68
C ASN A 67 17.89 7.82 2.40
N SER A 68 17.67 7.08 1.31
CA SER A 68 17.45 7.67 -0.02
C SER A 68 16.24 8.62 -0.07
N ARG A 69 15.13 8.25 0.54
CA ARG A 69 13.90 9.07 0.54
C ARG A 69 13.98 10.22 1.55
N GLY A 70 14.56 9.97 2.72
CA GLY A 70 14.72 10.98 3.75
C GLY A 70 15.66 12.11 3.30
N LEU A 71 16.74 11.78 2.60
CA LEU A 71 17.66 12.78 2.06
C LEU A 71 17.02 13.61 0.95
N VAL A 72 16.36 12.97 -0.03
CA VAL A 72 15.66 13.71 -1.10
C VAL A 72 14.64 14.67 -0.53
N GLU A 73 13.86 14.23 0.44
CA GLU A 73 12.84 15.06 1.08
C GLU A 73 13.45 16.24 1.87
N LEU A 74 14.58 16.02 2.57
CA LEU A 74 15.28 17.12 3.23
C LEU A 74 15.96 18.04 2.21
N GLU A 75 16.42 17.54 1.07
CA GLU A 75 16.95 18.36 -0.01
C GLU A 75 15.86 19.27 -0.60
N ASP A 76 14.65 18.72 -0.83
CA ASP A 76 13.51 19.51 -1.29
C ASP A 76 13.15 20.64 -0.28
N LEU A 77 13.09 20.32 1.02
CA LEU A 77 12.80 21.31 2.06
C LEU A 77 13.91 22.37 2.19
N ARG A 78 15.17 21.96 2.13
CA ARG A 78 16.31 22.88 2.09
C ARG A 78 16.24 23.82 0.90
N ASP A 79 15.95 23.28 -0.27
CA ASP A 79 15.88 24.05 -1.51
C ASP A 79 14.68 25.01 -1.51
N ALA A 80 13.63 24.72 -0.73
CA ALA A 80 12.54 25.62 -0.41
C ALA A 80 12.88 26.68 0.67
N GLY A 81 14.08 26.64 1.23
CA GLY A 81 14.54 27.62 2.23
C GLY A 81 14.12 27.28 3.67
N VAL A 82 13.60 26.09 3.94
CA VAL A 82 13.17 25.66 5.28
C VAL A 82 14.39 25.41 6.17
N ARG A 83 14.42 26.02 7.36
CA ARG A 83 15.37 25.70 8.42
C ARG A 83 15.01 24.36 9.06
N ILE A 84 15.98 23.46 9.19
CA ILE A 84 15.78 22.11 9.69
C ILE A 84 16.53 21.92 11.00
N VAL A 85 15.79 21.70 12.08
CA VAL A 85 16.33 21.48 13.42
C VAL A 85 16.03 20.06 13.89
N ALA A 86 17.08 19.28 14.20
CA ALA A 86 16.96 17.96 14.82
C ALA A 86 17.62 17.97 16.20
N ILE A 87 16.81 18.11 17.26
CA ILE A 87 17.28 18.40 18.62
C ILE A 87 18.23 17.34 19.14
N GLY A 88 17.83 16.07 19.07
CA GLY A 88 18.63 14.94 19.59
C GLY A 88 19.88 14.62 18.78
N ASP A 89 19.95 15.07 17.54
CA ASP A 89 21.12 14.92 16.66
C ASP A 89 22.03 16.14 16.68
N ASN A 90 21.66 17.21 17.41
CA ASN A 90 22.34 18.49 17.46
C ASN A 90 22.57 19.12 16.06
N ILE A 91 21.52 19.06 15.23
CA ILE A 91 21.51 19.61 13.87
C ILE A 91 20.65 20.84 13.83
N ASP A 92 21.16 21.92 13.25
CA ASP A 92 20.48 23.17 13.00
C ASP A 92 20.97 23.73 11.65
N TYR A 93 20.33 23.28 10.59
CA TYR A 93 20.67 23.69 9.22
C TYR A 93 19.75 24.86 8.78
N PRO A 94 20.22 25.95 8.17
CA PRO A 94 21.60 26.15 7.65
C PRO A 94 22.57 26.79 8.64
N THR A 95 22.22 27.00 9.91
CA THR A 95 23.06 27.64 10.91
C THR A 95 24.39 26.89 11.08
N HIS A 96 24.34 25.57 11.08
CA HIS A 96 25.51 24.69 11.00
C HIS A 96 25.49 24.03 9.62
N ASP A 97 26.43 24.38 8.74
CA ASP A 97 26.54 23.76 7.40
C ASP A 97 27.16 22.37 7.50
N ASP A 98 26.38 21.45 8.07
CA ASP A 98 26.81 20.08 8.32
C ASP A 98 25.97 19.05 7.52
N TRP A 99 25.84 19.32 6.21
CA TRP A 99 25.10 18.44 5.31
C TRP A 99 25.71 17.03 5.24
N THR A 100 27.01 16.92 5.42
CA THR A 100 27.74 15.64 5.46
C THR A 100 27.32 14.83 6.69
N ASN A 101 27.16 15.46 7.86
CA ASN A 101 26.69 14.79 9.07
C ASN A 101 25.25 14.33 8.93
N ILE A 102 24.37 15.13 8.32
CA ILE A 102 23.00 14.75 8.01
C ILE A 102 22.98 13.47 7.16
N ARG A 103 23.78 13.40 6.08
CA ARG A 103 23.90 12.21 5.23
C ARG A 103 24.39 10.99 6.00
N LEU A 104 25.40 11.16 6.83
CA LEU A 104 25.95 10.09 7.65
C LEU A 104 24.91 9.58 8.68
N ARG A 105 24.18 10.48 9.32
CA ARG A 105 23.08 10.12 10.24
C ARG A 105 22.00 9.29 9.57
N PHE A 106 21.58 9.67 8.37
CA PHE A 106 20.60 8.87 7.62
C PHE A 106 21.12 7.47 7.28
N LEU A 107 22.38 7.35 6.88
CA LEU A 107 23.01 6.05 6.63
C LEU A 107 23.02 5.19 7.91
N LEU A 108 23.44 5.76 9.04
CA LEU A 108 23.46 5.08 10.33
C LEU A 108 22.05 4.68 10.81
N ASN A 109 21.03 5.49 10.54
CA ASN A 109 19.64 5.21 10.90
C ASN A 109 19.02 4.08 10.06
N GLU A 110 19.45 3.88 8.81
CA GLU A 110 18.97 2.79 7.95
C GLU A 110 19.62 1.44 8.25
N MET A 111 20.90 1.43 8.66
CA MET A 111 21.66 0.21 8.93
C MET A 111 20.96 -0.74 9.94
N PRO A 112 20.46 -0.31 11.11
CA PRO A 112 19.79 -1.22 12.04
C PRO A 112 18.51 -1.85 11.48
N VAL A 113 17.80 -1.15 10.59
CA VAL A 113 16.56 -1.64 9.98
C VAL A 113 16.87 -2.73 8.96
N THR A 114 17.89 -2.53 8.12
CA THR A 114 18.33 -3.51 7.12
C THR A 114 18.96 -4.72 7.78
N ASP A 115 19.81 -4.54 8.79
CA ASP A 115 20.45 -5.61 9.54
C ASP A 115 19.42 -6.47 10.29
N SER A 116 18.48 -5.84 11.00
CA SER A 116 17.38 -6.54 11.65
C SER A 116 16.53 -7.33 10.67
N SER A 117 16.23 -6.76 9.51
CA SER A 117 15.49 -7.44 8.44
C SER A 117 16.25 -8.67 7.91
N GLN A 118 17.56 -8.57 7.71
CA GLN A 118 18.39 -9.68 7.25
C GLN A 118 18.47 -10.78 8.32
N LYS A 119 18.68 -10.42 9.59
CA LYS A 119 18.70 -11.37 10.71
C LYS A 119 17.38 -12.12 10.84
N VAL A 120 16.24 -11.43 10.78
CA VAL A 120 14.93 -12.07 10.82
C VAL A 120 14.74 -13.01 9.63
N LYS A 121 15.10 -12.57 8.40
CA LYS A 121 15.00 -13.40 7.20
C LYS A 121 15.87 -14.66 7.29
N SER A 122 17.10 -14.55 7.80
CA SER A 122 17.99 -15.70 7.96
C SER A 122 17.45 -16.72 8.98
N VAL A 123 16.92 -16.25 10.12
CA VAL A 123 16.28 -17.11 11.11
C VAL A 123 15.04 -17.80 10.56
N ILE A 124 14.19 -17.06 9.84
CA ILE A 124 13.00 -17.62 9.15
C ILE A 124 13.41 -18.69 8.14
N SER A 125 14.38 -18.37 7.27
CA SER A 125 14.87 -19.29 6.25
C SER A 125 15.43 -20.57 6.86
N ARG A 126 16.24 -20.45 7.92
CA ARG A 126 16.78 -21.62 8.62
C ARG A 126 15.67 -22.48 9.23
N ARG A 127 14.71 -21.87 9.93
CA ARG A 127 13.56 -22.59 10.48
C ARG A 127 12.74 -23.30 9.40
N GLN A 128 12.57 -22.65 8.23
CA GLN A 128 11.89 -23.26 7.09
C GLN A 128 12.67 -24.47 6.55
N GLN A 129 13.99 -24.36 6.43
CA GLN A 129 14.87 -25.46 6.01
C GLN A 129 14.86 -26.62 7.00
N ASP A 130 14.76 -26.32 8.29
CA ASP A 130 14.65 -27.33 9.37
C ASP A 130 13.23 -27.97 9.42
N GLY A 131 12.33 -27.67 8.50
CA GLY A 131 10.95 -28.17 8.51
C GLY A 131 10.09 -27.62 9.63
N ARG A 132 10.46 -26.51 10.27
CA ARG A 132 9.66 -25.92 11.36
C ARG A 132 8.62 -24.97 10.79
N TRP A 133 7.35 -25.14 11.18
CA TRP A 133 6.28 -24.24 10.78
C TRP A 133 6.37 -22.91 11.53
N ILE A 134 6.32 -21.80 10.80
CA ILE A 134 6.50 -20.44 11.36
C ILE A 134 5.25 -19.57 11.34
N CYS A 135 4.14 -20.10 10.82
CA CYS A 135 2.87 -19.38 10.68
C CYS A 135 1.80 -19.94 11.64
N SER A 136 0.61 -19.36 11.61
CA SER A 136 -0.56 -19.94 12.29
C SER A 136 -0.91 -21.29 11.71
N VAL A 137 -1.24 -22.25 12.59
CA VAL A 137 -1.56 -23.62 12.19
C VAL A 137 -2.89 -23.64 11.43
N PRO A 138 -3.02 -24.44 10.35
CA PRO A 138 -4.28 -24.60 9.64
C PRO A 138 -5.40 -25.13 10.53
N TYR A 139 -6.63 -24.74 10.22
CA TYR A 139 -7.83 -25.22 10.91
C TYR A 139 -7.89 -26.76 10.87
N GLY A 140 -8.21 -27.40 11.97
CA GLY A 140 -8.11 -28.84 12.15
C GLY A 140 -6.88 -29.30 12.93
N TYR A 141 -5.94 -28.40 13.15
CA TYR A 141 -4.75 -28.63 13.97
C TYR A 141 -4.58 -27.55 15.05
N VAL A 142 -3.91 -27.90 16.12
CA VAL A 142 -3.49 -26.99 17.19
C VAL A 142 -2.00 -27.12 17.46
N MET A 143 -1.39 -26.03 17.90
CA MET A 143 0.02 -26.03 18.30
C MET A 143 0.15 -26.68 19.69
N LYS A 144 0.87 -27.78 19.76
CA LYS A 144 1.15 -28.48 21.01
C LYS A 144 2.29 -27.83 21.77
N ASN A 145 3.37 -27.54 21.06
CA ASN A 145 4.55 -26.92 21.64
C ASN A 145 5.10 -25.82 20.73
N HIS A 146 5.03 -24.58 21.22
CA HIS A 146 5.51 -23.40 20.46
C HIS A 146 7.04 -23.38 20.29
N LYS A 147 7.82 -23.98 21.20
CA LYS A 147 9.29 -24.02 21.08
C LYS A 147 9.74 -25.06 20.05
N LEU A 148 9.09 -26.21 20.07
CA LEU A 148 9.41 -27.33 19.14
C LEU A 148 8.63 -27.25 17.83
N MET A 149 7.63 -26.37 17.73
CA MET A 149 6.74 -26.23 16.58
C MET A 149 6.05 -27.55 16.21
N THR A 150 5.60 -28.29 17.22
CA THR A 150 4.83 -29.52 17.02
C THR A 150 3.34 -29.25 17.09
N TYR A 151 2.57 -29.96 16.30
CA TYR A 151 1.11 -29.83 16.24
C TYR A 151 0.45 -31.17 16.56
N GLU A 152 -0.82 -31.07 16.96
CA GLU A 152 -1.70 -32.22 17.12
C GLU A 152 -3.05 -31.92 16.46
N ILE A 153 -3.79 -32.98 16.15
CA ILE A 153 -5.10 -32.86 15.54
C ILE A 153 -6.12 -32.35 16.58
N ASP A 154 -6.83 -31.26 16.24
CA ASP A 154 -8.03 -30.82 16.95
C ASP A 154 -9.20 -31.68 16.43
N LEU A 155 -9.64 -32.65 17.19
CA LEU A 155 -10.63 -33.65 16.78
C LEU A 155 -11.92 -33.01 16.26
N ALA A 156 -12.46 -31.99 16.97
CA ALA A 156 -13.69 -31.32 16.58
C ALA A 156 -13.53 -30.51 15.27
N ALA A 157 -12.44 -29.80 15.12
CA ALA A 157 -12.14 -29.05 13.90
C ALA A 157 -11.76 -29.98 12.73
N ALA A 158 -11.10 -31.11 13.02
CA ALA A 158 -10.75 -32.11 12.01
C ALA A 158 -12.00 -32.82 11.43
N GLU A 159 -13.01 -33.06 12.22
CA GLU A 159 -14.30 -33.58 11.72
C GLU A 159 -14.94 -32.62 10.70
N VAL A 160 -14.88 -31.30 10.97
CA VAL A 160 -15.36 -30.31 10.02
C VAL A 160 -14.53 -30.35 8.70
N VAL A 161 -13.23 -30.49 8.82
CA VAL A 161 -12.36 -30.63 7.63
C VAL A 161 -12.73 -31.89 6.84
N ARG A 162 -12.87 -33.04 7.49
CA ARG A 162 -13.30 -34.30 6.83
C ARG A 162 -14.66 -34.11 6.16
N LYS A 163 -15.61 -33.47 6.82
CA LYS A 163 -16.95 -33.18 6.27
C LYS A 163 -16.88 -32.29 5.02
N ILE A 164 -16.00 -31.30 4.99
CA ILE A 164 -15.78 -30.45 3.80
C ILE A 164 -15.29 -31.31 2.61
N PHE A 165 -14.33 -32.19 2.83
CA PHE A 165 -13.81 -33.09 1.79
C PHE A 165 -14.90 -34.09 1.34
N GLU A 166 -15.62 -34.70 2.24
CA GLU A 166 -16.75 -35.61 1.94
C GLU A 166 -17.82 -34.94 1.08
N LEU A 167 -18.27 -33.74 1.45
CA LEU A 167 -19.28 -33.00 0.70
C LEU A 167 -18.76 -32.63 -0.71
N TYR A 168 -17.48 -32.29 -0.82
CA TYR A 168 -16.91 -31.95 -2.12
C TYR A 168 -16.78 -33.17 -3.03
N THR A 169 -16.35 -34.31 -2.51
CA THR A 169 -16.28 -35.59 -3.25
C THR A 169 -17.66 -36.09 -3.66
N SER A 170 -18.70 -35.80 -2.86
CA SER A 170 -20.11 -36.03 -3.20
C SER A 170 -20.67 -35.04 -4.26
N GLY A 171 -19.81 -34.24 -4.90
CA GLY A 171 -20.18 -33.36 -6.02
C GLY A 171 -20.64 -31.95 -5.65
N TRP A 172 -20.60 -31.56 -4.37
CA TRP A 172 -21.00 -30.22 -3.96
C TRP A 172 -19.99 -29.14 -4.40
N GLY A 173 -20.50 -27.96 -4.74
CA GLY A 173 -19.65 -26.80 -5.03
C GLY A 173 -19.30 -26.03 -3.75
N TYR A 174 -18.22 -25.24 -3.80
CA TYR A 174 -17.71 -24.45 -2.66
C TYR A 174 -18.78 -23.60 -1.97
N LYS A 175 -19.65 -22.94 -2.76
CA LYS A 175 -20.74 -22.09 -2.25
C LYS A 175 -21.76 -22.90 -1.45
N ARG A 176 -22.14 -24.09 -1.95
CA ARG A 176 -23.11 -24.96 -1.26
C ARG A 176 -22.55 -25.47 0.06
N ILE A 177 -21.26 -25.86 0.08
CA ILE A 177 -20.56 -26.28 1.29
C ILE A 177 -20.49 -25.14 2.31
N ALA A 178 -20.05 -23.93 1.88
CA ALA A 178 -19.97 -22.77 2.77
C ALA A 178 -21.33 -22.41 3.39
N ASN A 179 -22.40 -22.46 2.60
CA ASN A 179 -23.75 -22.20 3.09
C ASN A 179 -24.21 -23.30 4.07
N TYR A 180 -23.95 -24.55 3.76
CA TYR A 180 -24.26 -25.67 4.64
C TYR A 180 -23.65 -25.50 6.04
N LEU A 181 -22.33 -25.25 6.08
CA LEU A 181 -21.59 -25.05 7.34
C LEU A 181 -22.13 -23.83 8.12
N THR A 182 -22.49 -22.76 7.41
CA THR A 182 -23.08 -21.58 8.03
C THR A 182 -24.49 -21.84 8.58
N ASP A 183 -25.34 -22.54 7.81
CA ASP A 183 -26.73 -22.84 8.19
C ASP A 183 -26.78 -23.82 9.38
N HIS A 184 -25.78 -24.66 9.56
CA HIS A 184 -25.63 -25.55 10.73
C HIS A 184 -24.83 -24.90 11.88
N SER A 185 -24.59 -23.58 11.82
CA SER A 185 -23.92 -22.83 12.89
C SER A 185 -22.52 -23.37 13.23
N ILE A 186 -21.86 -24.04 12.27
CA ILE A 186 -20.50 -24.53 12.47
C ILE A 186 -19.54 -23.34 12.50
N PRO A 187 -18.74 -23.15 13.58
CA PRO A 187 -17.90 -21.99 13.74
C PRO A 187 -16.83 -21.90 12.62
N THR A 188 -16.65 -20.70 12.09
CA THR A 188 -15.57 -20.46 11.13
C THR A 188 -14.20 -20.62 11.80
N PRO A 189 -13.11 -20.86 11.05
CA PRO A 189 -11.76 -21.02 11.63
C PRO A 189 -11.35 -19.91 12.58
N ARG A 190 -11.68 -18.64 12.24
CA ARG A 190 -11.40 -17.48 13.11
C ARG A 190 -12.25 -17.44 14.37
N ARG A 191 -13.51 -17.85 14.28
CA ARG A 191 -14.40 -17.96 15.44
C ARG A 191 -13.93 -19.05 16.39
N ALA A 192 -13.56 -20.22 15.86
CA ALA A 192 -13.01 -21.32 16.66
C ALA A 192 -11.68 -20.91 17.33
N GLU A 193 -10.81 -20.18 16.64
CA GLU A 193 -9.59 -19.65 17.23
C GLU A 193 -9.89 -18.59 18.31
N ALA A 194 -10.84 -17.68 18.06
CA ALA A 194 -11.24 -16.66 19.01
C ALA A 194 -11.81 -17.29 20.31
N ALA A 195 -12.64 -18.33 20.18
CA ALA A 195 -13.17 -19.07 21.32
C ALA A 195 -12.06 -19.71 22.16
N ARG A 196 -11.11 -20.40 21.51
CA ARG A 196 -9.96 -20.99 22.19
C ARG A 196 -9.05 -19.96 22.89
N LYS A 197 -8.90 -18.77 22.30
CA LYS A 197 -8.16 -17.67 22.94
C LYS A 197 -8.90 -17.14 24.16
N ALA A 198 -10.22 -16.98 24.06
CA ALA A 198 -11.04 -16.55 25.19
C ALA A 198 -10.98 -17.56 26.35
N GLU A 199 -11.05 -18.87 26.07
CA GLU A 199 -10.89 -19.94 27.07
C GLU A 199 -9.54 -19.89 27.79
N ARG A 200 -8.47 -19.47 27.09
CA ARG A 200 -7.14 -19.29 27.65
C ARG A 200 -6.90 -17.94 28.32
N GLY A 201 -7.90 -17.06 28.33
CA GLY A 201 -7.76 -15.69 28.84
C GLY A 201 -6.89 -14.78 27.99
N GLU A 202 -6.63 -15.14 26.72
CA GLU A 202 -5.85 -14.35 25.78
C GLU A 202 -6.72 -13.25 25.12
N PRO A 203 -6.16 -12.07 24.82
CA PRO A 203 -6.92 -11.00 24.18
C PRO A 203 -7.40 -11.38 22.77
N VAL A 204 -8.69 -11.26 22.53
CA VAL A 204 -9.29 -11.51 21.22
C VAL A 204 -9.38 -10.22 20.42
N VAL A 205 -8.42 -9.97 19.53
CA VAL A 205 -8.34 -8.76 18.70
C VAL A 205 -9.39 -8.76 17.57
N ARG A 206 -9.76 -9.93 17.04
CA ARG A 206 -10.73 -10.09 15.94
C ARG A 206 -11.60 -11.32 16.16
N GLN A 207 -12.90 -11.11 16.28
CA GLN A 207 -13.84 -12.22 16.50
C GLN A 207 -14.15 -13.08 15.26
N GLY A 208 -13.89 -12.58 14.05
CA GLY A 208 -14.28 -13.26 12.82
C GLY A 208 -15.79 -13.16 12.50
N LYS A 209 -16.16 -13.56 11.29
CA LYS A 209 -17.56 -13.61 10.83
C LYS A 209 -18.16 -14.97 11.08
N ASP A 210 -19.49 -15.03 11.32
CA ASP A 210 -20.23 -16.28 11.49
C ASP A 210 -20.46 -17.04 10.19
N THR A 211 -20.22 -16.39 9.06
CA THR A 211 -20.47 -16.95 7.73
C THR A 211 -19.20 -17.50 7.10
N TRP A 212 -19.24 -18.76 6.67
CA TRP A 212 -18.17 -19.38 5.92
C TRP A 212 -17.97 -18.73 4.55
N ALA A 213 -16.72 -18.43 4.20
CA ALA A 213 -16.39 -17.86 2.91
C ALA A 213 -16.01 -18.96 1.91
N ILE A 214 -16.42 -18.78 0.65
CA ILE A 214 -16.09 -19.68 -0.46
C ILE A 214 -14.56 -19.87 -0.59
N VAL A 215 -13.81 -18.78 -0.45
CA VAL A 215 -12.34 -18.79 -0.53
C VAL A 215 -11.71 -19.65 0.59
N THR A 216 -12.32 -19.68 1.78
CA THR A 216 -11.84 -20.53 2.87
C THR A 216 -12.00 -22.00 2.54
N ILE A 217 -13.16 -22.41 1.99
CA ILE A 217 -13.41 -23.80 1.55
C ILE A 217 -12.42 -24.18 0.45
N GLN A 218 -12.25 -23.33 -0.57
CA GLN A 218 -11.31 -23.56 -1.65
C GLN A 218 -9.87 -23.69 -1.13
N GLY A 219 -9.47 -22.80 -0.21
CA GLY A 219 -8.14 -22.83 0.42
C GLY A 219 -7.91 -24.13 1.22
N MET A 220 -8.91 -24.62 1.95
CA MET A 220 -8.82 -25.90 2.67
C MET A 220 -8.65 -27.08 1.71
N LEU A 221 -9.50 -27.19 0.71
CA LEU A 221 -9.46 -28.27 -0.27
C LEU A 221 -8.17 -28.33 -1.07
N SER A 222 -7.44 -27.21 -1.20
CA SER A 222 -6.15 -27.14 -1.93
C SER A 222 -4.91 -27.19 -1.04
N ASN A 223 -5.09 -27.32 0.28
CA ASN A 223 -3.96 -27.27 1.21
C ASN A 223 -3.40 -28.67 1.50
N ASP A 224 -2.21 -28.94 1.00
CA ASP A 224 -1.48 -30.19 1.19
C ASP A 224 -1.06 -30.47 2.64
N PHE A 225 -1.21 -29.49 3.54
CA PHE A 225 -1.01 -29.70 4.96
C PHE A 225 -1.96 -30.77 5.54
N TYR A 226 -3.17 -30.92 4.99
CA TYR A 226 -4.13 -31.93 5.47
C TYR A 226 -3.76 -33.37 5.17
N ILE A 227 -2.81 -33.59 4.27
CA ILE A 227 -2.24 -34.94 3.98
C ILE A 227 -0.88 -35.16 4.65
N GLY A 228 -0.54 -34.36 5.67
CA GLY A 228 0.73 -34.50 6.38
C GLY A 228 1.92 -33.85 5.66
N THR A 229 1.71 -33.09 4.60
CA THR A 229 2.78 -32.43 3.86
C THR A 229 2.95 -30.98 4.30
N LEU A 230 4.14 -30.63 4.76
CA LEU A 230 4.50 -29.24 5.07
C LEU A 230 5.14 -28.58 3.85
N ARG A 231 4.48 -27.57 3.28
CA ARG A 231 5.00 -26.79 2.16
C ARG A 231 5.24 -25.36 2.59
N GLN A 232 6.49 -24.90 2.51
CA GLN A 232 6.94 -23.58 2.93
C GLN A 232 7.62 -22.79 1.80
N GLY A 233 7.87 -21.51 2.02
CA GLY A 233 8.52 -20.67 1.02
C GLY A 233 7.61 -20.32 -0.17
N LYS A 234 6.28 -20.32 0.02
CA LYS A 234 5.30 -19.99 -1.05
C LYS A 234 5.41 -18.54 -1.53
N TYR A 235 5.85 -17.63 -0.66
CA TYR A 235 5.98 -16.20 -0.94
C TYR A 235 7.29 -15.64 -0.43
N ARG A 236 7.84 -14.64 -1.12
CA ARG A 236 9.01 -13.89 -0.72
C ARG A 236 8.75 -12.40 -0.84
N ARG A 237 9.14 -11.63 0.17
CA ARG A 237 9.12 -10.18 0.13
C ARG A 237 10.45 -9.64 -0.36
N LYS A 238 10.48 -8.92 -1.50
CA LYS A 238 11.71 -8.38 -2.10
C LYS A 238 12.42 -7.36 -1.21
N GLY A 239 11.68 -6.50 -0.56
CA GLY A 239 12.24 -5.43 0.26
C GLY A 239 11.40 -5.13 1.48
N ILE A 240 11.89 -4.22 2.33
CA ILE A 240 11.14 -3.71 3.49
C ILE A 240 9.90 -2.98 2.95
N ASN A 241 8.70 -3.33 3.46
CA ASN A 241 7.40 -2.84 2.98
C ASN A 241 7.11 -3.11 1.49
N GLY A 242 7.88 -4.00 0.84
CA GLY A 242 7.64 -4.43 -0.54
C GLY A 242 6.43 -5.36 -0.66
N LYS A 243 5.97 -5.57 -1.89
CA LYS A 243 4.93 -6.56 -2.20
C LYS A 243 5.48 -8.00 -2.07
N ASP A 244 4.60 -8.91 -1.65
CA ASP A 244 4.92 -10.34 -1.62
C ASP A 244 4.86 -10.90 -3.06
N GLU A 245 5.90 -11.63 -3.46
CA GLU A 245 5.97 -12.36 -4.73
C GLU A 245 5.79 -13.85 -4.47
N ARG A 246 4.98 -14.50 -5.31
CA ARG A 246 4.85 -15.95 -5.28
C ARG A 246 6.13 -16.59 -5.81
N ILE A 247 6.66 -17.56 -5.08
CA ILE A 247 7.81 -18.36 -5.48
C ILE A 247 7.29 -19.56 -6.29
N ASP A 248 8.01 -19.90 -7.36
CA ASP A 248 7.73 -21.05 -8.17
C ASP A 248 7.63 -22.33 -7.32
N GLU A 249 6.71 -23.22 -7.66
CA GLU A 249 6.44 -24.42 -6.88
C GLU A 249 7.67 -25.36 -6.79
N SER A 250 8.51 -25.37 -7.80
CA SER A 250 9.77 -26.14 -7.84
C SER A 250 10.84 -25.65 -6.85
N LYS A 251 10.72 -24.39 -6.40
CA LYS A 251 11.66 -23.76 -5.45
C LYS A 251 11.12 -23.70 -4.02
N GLN A 252 9.93 -24.23 -3.80
CA GLN A 252 9.33 -24.31 -2.46
C GLN A 252 9.90 -25.47 -1.67
N LEU A 253 9.98 -25.32 -0.36
CA LEU A 253 10.42 -26.38 0.54
C LEU A 253 9.23 -27.30 0.85
N VAL A 254 9.36 -28.57 0.55
CA VAL A 254 8.31 -29.58 0.74
C VAL A 254 8.84 -30.69 1.62
N PHE A 255 8.13 -30.99 2.70
CA PHE A 255 8.42 -32.09 3.64
C PHE A 255 7.19 -33.00 3.67
N GLU A 256 7.32 -34.17 3.09
CA GLU A 256 6.29 -35.20 3.09
C GLU A 256 6.30 -35.97 4.43
N ASN A 257 5.15 -36.50 4.82
CA ASN A 257 4.98 -37.21 6.09
C ASN A 257 5.48 -36.47 7.33
N HIS A 258 5.33 -35.16 7.32
CA HIS A 258 5.85 -34.28 8.38
C HIS A 258 5.02 -34.35 9.67
N HIS A 259 3.73 -34.61 9.56
CA HIS A 259 2.79 -34.68 10.67
C HIS A 259 1.63 -35.62 10.36
N GLU A 260 0.83 -35.96 11.35
CA GLU A 260 -0.33 -36.81 11.21
C GLU A 260 -1.37 -36.20 10.26
N PRO A 261 -1.80 -36.90 9.20
CA PRO A 261 -2.75 -36.39 8.24
C PRO A 261 -4.20 -36.45 8.78
N ILE A 262 -5.02 -35.47 8.44
CA ILE A 262 -6.48 -35.50 8.67
C ILE A 262 -7.20 -36.19 7.50
N ILE A 263 -6.67 -36.04 6.30
CA ILE A 263 -7.20 -36.57 5.04
C ILE A 263 -6.19 -37.51 4.42
N ASP A 264 -6.65 -38.63 3.91
CA ASP A 264 -5.81 -39.59 3.17
C ASP A 264 -5.42 -39.05 1.78
N TYR A 265 -4.27 -39.47 1.29
CA TYR A 265 -3.75 -39.01 -0.01
C TYR A 265 -4.68 -39.32 -1.19
N PRO A 266 -5.31 -40.51 -1.32
CA PRO A 266 -6.24 -40.78 -2.42
C PRO A 266 -7.41 -39.82 -2.49
N THR A 267 -8.03 -39.52 -1.36
CA THR A 267 -9.14 -38.55 -1.28
C THR A 267 -8.69 -37.15 -1.68
N PHE A 268 -7.52 -36.71 -1.21
CA PHE A 268 -6.96 -35.41 -1.58
C PHE A 268 -6.64 -35.34 -3.08
N ALA A 269 -5.98 -36.34 -3.64
CA ALA A 269 -5.64 -36.43 -5.06
C ALA A 269 -6.89 -36.35 -5.94
N TYR A 270 -7.94 -37.12 -5.59
CA TYR A 270 -9.24 -37.06 -6.26
C TYR A 270 -9.83 -35.65 -6.24
N VAL A 271 -9.80 -34.98 -5.08
CA VAL A 271 -10.27 -33.59 -4.94
C VAL A 271 -9.49 -32.65 -5.85
N GLN A 272 -8.14 -32.76 -5.90
CA GLN A 272 -7.33 -31.92 -6.79
C GLN A 272 -7.68 -32.12 -8.27
N GLU A 273 -7.89 -33.37 -8.68
CA GLU A 273 -8.33 -33.67 -10.04
C GLU A 273 -9.69 -33.07 -10.38
N GLN A 274 -10.67 -33.20 -9.46
CA GLN A 274 -11.97 -32.57 -9.62
C GLN A 274 -11.91 -31.04 -9.66
N MET A 275 -11.05 -30.43 -8.84
CA MET A 275 -10.80 -28.99 -8.88
C MET A 275 -10.25 -28.55 -10.23
N LYS A 276 -9.26 -29.26 -10.79
CA LYS A 276 -8.71 -28.99 -12.12
C LYS A 276 -9.76 -29.14 -13.22
N LYS A 277 -10.61 -30.20 -13.18
CA LYS A 277 -11.69 -30.41 -14.14
C LYS A 277 -12.73 -29.28 -14.11
N ARG A 278 -13.09 -28.79 -12.92
CA ARG A 278 -14.07 -27.70 -12.73
C ARG A 278 -13.51 -26.31 -13.10
N THR A 279 -12.19 -26.12 -13.07
CA THR A 279 -11.51 -24.84 -13.39
C THR A 279 -11.32 -24.66 -14.91
N ARG A 280 -12.01 -25.41 -15.77
CA ARG A 280 -11.82 -25.41 -17.23
C ARG A 280 -12.08 -24.10 -17.96
N SER A 281 -12.53 -23.06 -17.31
CA SER A 281 -12.58 -21.73 -17.89
C SER A 281 -11.99 -20.72 -16.89
N ASN A 282 -10.70 -20.46 -17.00
CA ASN A 282 -10.13 -19.20 -16.54
C ASN A 282 -10.69 -18.07 -17.40
N TYR A 283 -12.01 -17.87 -17.34
CA TYR A 283 -12.63 -16.71 -17.94
C TYR A 283 -12.42 -15.50 -17.00
N ASN A 284 -11.18 -15.09 -16.88
CA ASN A 284 -10.83 -13.72 -16.54
C ASN A 284 -11.00 -12.87 -17.82
N GLY A 285 -12.19 -12.97 -18.43
CA GLY A 285 -12.48 -12.26 -19.64
C GLY A 285 -12.31 -10.77 -19.45
N ILE A 286 -11.79 -10.11 -20.47
CA ILE A 286 -11.88 -8.66 -20.64
C ILE A 286 -13.35 -8.30 -20.40
N ARG A 287 -13.62 -7.43 -19.41
CA ARG A 287 -14.97 -6.95 -19.12
C ARG A 287 -15.50 -6.29 -20.38
N LYS A 288 -16.51 -6.90 -20.99
CA LYS A 288 -17.14 -6.39 -22.21
C LYS A 288 -18.01 -5.15 -21.97
N TYR A 289 -18.37 -4.91 -20.72
CA TYR A 289 -19.31 -3.87 -20.33
C TYR A 289 -18.70 -2.98 -19.26
N GLU A 290 -18.91 -1.70 -19.41
CA GLU A 290 -18.57 -0.72 -18.40
C GLU A 290 -19.47 -0.91 -17.16
N THR A 291 -18.88 -0.80 -15.99
CA THR A 291 -19.58 -0.93 -14.71
C THR A 291 -19.33 0.32 -13.87
N PRO A 292 -19.91 1.48 -14.28
CA PRO A 292 -19.56 2.80 -13.72
C PRO A 292 -19.88 2.94 -12.23
N TYR A 293 -20.87 2.20 -11.73
CA TYR A 293 -21.34 2.31 -10.35
C TYR A 293 -20.69 1.29 -9.40
N THR A 294 -19.65 0.59 -9.83
CA THR A 294 -18.94 -0.39 -8.98
C THR A 294 -18.30 0.29 -7.78
N GLY A 295 -18.63 -0.21 -6.58
CA GLY A 295 -18.15 0.35 -5.32
C GLY A 295 -19.01 1.48 -4.75
N LEU A 296 -19.96 2.02 -5.51
CA LEU A 296 -20.84 3.11 -5.08
C LEU A 296 -22.22 2.64 -4.61
N LEU A 297 -22.64 1.42 -4.99
CA LEU A 297 -23.97 0.90 -4.71
C LEU A 297 -23.95 -0.04 -3.51
N PHE A 298 -24.92 0.17 -2.61
CA PHE A 298 -25.18 -0.67 -1.45
C PHE A 298 -26.63 -1.10 -1.42
N CYS A 299 -26.87 -2.30 -0.89
CA CYS A 299 -28.23 -2.82 -0.73
C CYS A 299 -28.95 -2.08 0.40
N GLY A 300 -30.14 -1.54 0.14
CA GLY A 300 -30.92 -0.79 1.12
C GLY A 300 -31.37 -1.64 2.32
N ASP A 301 -31.61 -2.95 2.14
CA ASP A 301 -32.07 -3.83 3.21
C ASP A 301 -30.97 -4.36 4.11
N CYS A 302 -29.83 -4.80 3.52
CA CYS A 302 -28.78 -5.47 4.28
C CYS A 302 -27.44 -4.70 4.33
N GLY A 303 -27.36 -3.52 3.74
CA GLY A 303 -26.16 -2.69 3.70
C GLY A 303 -24.96 -3.28 2.95
N SER A 304 -25.09 -4.48 2.36
CA SER A 304 -23.99 -5.10 1.63
C SER A 304 -23.71 -4.39 0.31
N PRO A 305 -22.42 -4.27 -0.09
CA PRO A 305 -22.09 -3.72 -1.38
C PRO A 305 -22.71 -4.58 -2.50
N MET A 306 -23.20 -3.90 -3.51
CA MET A 306 -23.68 -4.53 -4.73
C MET A 306 -22.52 -4.72 -5.72
N PHE A 307 -22.53 -5.78 -6.49
CA PHE A 307 -21.53 -6.02 -7.50
C PHE A 307 -22.14 -6.27 -8.88
N SER A 308 -21.39 -5.91 -9.89
CA SER A 308 -21.83 -6.00 -11.26
C SER A 308 -22.00 -7.45 -11.71
N MET A 309 -23.13 -7.72 -12.35
CA MET A 309 -23.39 -8.95 -13.10
C MET A 309 -23.61 -8.59 -14.57
N SER A 310 -22.83 -9.22 -15.42
CA SER A 310 -23.04 -9.15 -16.87
C SER A 310 -22.75 -10.51 -17.47
N SER A 311 -23.58 -10.95 -18.40
CA SER A 311 -23.32 -12.14 -19.20
C SER A 311 -23.52 -11.80 -20.68
N LYS A 312 -23.13 -12.70 -21.57
CA LYS A 312 -23.30 -12.50 -23.02
C LYS A 312 -24.74 -12.24 -23.46
N GLN A 313 -25.73 -12.59 -22.61
CA GLN A 313 -27.16 -12.55 -22.92
C GLN A 313 -27.97 -11.64 -21.97
N LEU A 314 -27.30 -11.01 -20.98
CA LEU A 314 -27.96 -10.15 -19.99
C LEU A 314 -27.34 -8.76 -20.01
N ASP A 315 -28.21 -7.75 -19.97
CA ASP A 315 -27.79 -6.38 -19.81
C ASP A 315 -26.97 -6.16 -18.54
N PRO A 316 -26.02 -5.21 -18.56
CA PRO A 316 -25.22 -4.89 -17.38
C PRO A 316 -26.11 -4.51 -16.20
N ALA A 317 -25.90 -5.17 -15.06
CA ALA A 317 -26.72 -4.96 -13.89
C ALA A 317 -25.90 -5.12 -12.60
N TYR A 318 -26.46 -4.65 -11.49
CA TYR A 318 -25.92 -4.84 -10.16
C TYR A 318 -26.85 -5.70 -9.32
N THR A 319 -26.27 -6.56 -8.49
CA THR A 319 -27.00 -7.42 -7.57
C THR A 319 -26.45 -7.33 -6.16
N CYS A 320 -27.34 -7.53 -5.16
CA CYS A 320 -26.95 -7.56 -3.76
C CYS A 320 -25.95 -8.67 -3.46
N GLY A 321 -24.81 -8.33 -2.83
CA GLY A 321 -23.74 -9.27 -2.51
C GLY A 321 -24.16 -10.37 -1.55
N THR A 322 -25.03 -10.09 -0.60
CA THR A 322 -25.57 -11.09 0.34
C THR A 322 -26.55 -12.02 -0.34
N TYR A 323 -27.47 -11.49 -1.15
CA TYR A 323 -28.37 -12.32 -1.95
C TYR A 323 -27.61 -13.26 -2.89
N HIS A 324 -26.62 -12.74 -3.60
CA HIS A 324 -25.81 -13.58 -4.50
C HIS A 324 -25.09 -14.70 -3.76
N ARG A 325 -24.59 -14.47 -2.57
CA ARG A 325 -23.87 -15.48 -1.77
C ARG A 325 -24.81 -16.49 -1.11
N ARG A 326 -25.90 -16.03 -0.51
CA ARG A 326 -26.77 -16.84 0.36
C ARG A 326 -28.21 -17.04 -0.17
N GLY A 327 -28.55 -16.41 -1.31
CA GLY A 327 -29.90 -16.43 -1.84
C GLY A 327 -30.90 -15.74 -0.90
N ARG A 328 -32.18 -16.18 -0.96
CA ARG A 328 -33.26 -15.59 -0.16
C ARG A 328 -33.08 -15.73 1.35
N LYS A 329 -32.27 -16.67 1.83
CA LYS A 329 -31.91 -16.78 3.25
C LYS A 329 -31.04 -15.63 3.76
N GLY A 330 -30.35 -14.95 2.88
CA GLY A 330 -29.44 -13.86 3.24
C GLY A 330 -30.03 -12.47 3.05
N CYS A 331 -30.78 -12.28 1.98
CA CYS A 331 -31.42 -11.01 1.63
C CYS A 331 -32.48 -11.24 0.55
N THR A 332 -33.40 -10.28 0.37
CA THR A 332 -34.33 -10.28 -0.76
C THR A 332 -33.58 -10.05 -2.09
N SER A 333 -34.17 -10.40 -3.22
CA SER A 333 -33.54 -10.26 -4.54
C SER A 333 -33.51 -8.81 -4.99
N HIS A 334 -32.39 -8.15 -4.74
CA HIS A 334 -32.17 -6.81 -5.27
C HIS A 334 -31.27 -6.89 -6.49
N HIS A 335 -31.84 -6.46 -7.62
CA HIS A 335 -31.19 -6.46 -8.91
C HIS A 335 -31.56 -5.16 -9.64
N THR A 336 -30.56 -4.40 -10.07
CA THR A 336 -30.75 -3.10 -10.72
C THR A 336 -29.91 -3.03 -11.98
N ARG A 337 -30.52 -2.66 -13.11
CA ARG A 337 -29.82 -2.50 -14.40
C ARG A 337 -29.09 -1.16 -14.46
N VAL A 338 -27.99 -1.12 -15.22
CA VAL A 338 -27.21 0.10 -15.42
C VAL A 338 -28.02 1.18 -16.11
N ASP A 339 -28.77 0.83 -17.16
CA ASP A 339 -29.62 1.77 -17.91
C ASP A 339 -30.69 2.43 -17.05
N PHE A 340 -31.25 1.69 -16.10
CA PHE A 340 -32.20 2.24 -15.11
C PHE A 340 -31.52 3.24 -14.18
N LEU A 341 -30.32 2.93 -13.68
CA LEU A 341 -29.52 3.85 -12.85
C LEU A 341 -29.16 5.11 -13.64
N ASP A 342 -28.76 4.97 -14.90
CA ASP A 342 -28.45 6.09 -15.78
C ASP A 342 -29.69 6.99 -15.98
N SER A 343 -30.86 6.42 -16.14
CA SER A 343 -32.10 7.19 -16.29
C SER A 343 -32.47 7.98 -15.04
N ILE A 344 -32.34 7.35 -13.86
CA ILE A 344 -32.53 8.05 -12.57
C ILE A 344 -31.54 9.19 -12.40
N LEU A 345 -30.27 8.95 -12.70
CA LEU A 345 -29.23 9.98 -12.59
C LEU A 345 -29.49 11.16 -13.53
N LYS A 346 -29.89 10.85 -14.79
CA LYS A 346 -30.28 11.88 -15.76
C LYS A 346 -31.48 12.69 -15.29
N MET A 347 -32.54 12.04 -14.78
CA MET A 347 -33.68 12.76 -14.20
C MET A 347 -33.29 13.63 -13.01
N TYR A 348 -32.42 13.14 -12.14
CA TYR A 348 -31.95 13.90 -11.00
C TYR A 348 -31.15 15.14 -11.46
N VAL A 349 -30.22 14.98 -12.39
CA VAL A 349 -29.44 16.09 -12.97
C VAL A 349 -30.37 17.10 -13.67
N GLN A 350 -31.36 16.64 -14.42
CA GLN A 350 -32.35 17.53 -15.03
C GLN A 350 -33.16 18.31 -14.00
N LYS A 351 -33.59 17.65 -12.90
CA LYS A 351 -34.32 18.30 -11.81
C LYS A 351 -33.47 19.34 -11.09
N VAL A 352 -32.21 19.03 -10.84
CA VAL A 352 -31.25 19.97 -10.27
C VAL A 352 -31.01 21.15 -11.20
N LYS A 353 -30.87 20.89 -12.51
CA LYS A 353 -30.74 21.93 -13.53
C LYS A 353 -31.97 22.86 -13.62
N GLN A 354 -33.16 22.32 -13.54
CA GLN A 354 -34.39 23.10 -13.51
C GLN A 354 -34.57 23.92 -12.22
N GLY A 355 -34.08 23.40 -11.09
CA GLY A 355 -34.20 24.07 -9.78
C GLY A 355 -33.11 25.11 -9.47
N SER A 356 -32.05 25.19 -10.25
CA SER A 356 -30.85 25.97 -9.91
C SER A 356 -30.14 26.55 -11.13
N ALA A 357 -30.83 27.22 -12.02
CA ALA A 357 -30.22 27.87 -13.19
C ALA A 357 -29.01 28.76 -12.78
N ASN A 358 -29.16 29.56 -11.74
CA ASN A 358 -28.09 30.45 -11.23
C ASN A 358 -26.88 29.69 -10.65
N MET A 359 -27.09 28.49 -10.11
CA MET A 359 -26.00 27.67 -9.52
C MET A 359 -25.21 26.94 -10.62
N ILE A 360 -25.87 26.57 -11.71
CA ILE A 360 -25.21 25.96 -12.86
C ILE A 360 -24.37 26.98 -13.61
N ASP A 361 -24.90 28.19 -13.83
CA ASP A 361 -24.15 29.27 -14.46
C ASP A 361 -22.90 29.64 -13.64
N ALA A 362 -23.00 29.67 -12.31
CA ALA A 362 -21.87 29.90 -11.42
C ALA A 362 -20.84 28.73 -11.47
N LEU A 363 -21.31 27.49 -11.54
CA LEU A 363 -20.45 26.30 -11.65
C LEU A 363 -19.76 26.22 -13.02
N GLU A 364 -20.47 26.52 -14.10
CA GLU A 364 -19.89 26.58 -15.45
C GLU A 364 -18.89 27.74 -15.60
N ALA A 365 -19.14 28.87 -14.95
CA ALA A 365 -18.18 29.98 -14.87
C ALA A 365 -16.92 29.55 -14.12
N SER A 366 -17.07 28.93 -12.95
CA SER A 366 -15.96 28.40 -12.17
C SER A 366 -15.12 27.36 -12.91
N ILE A 367 -15.78 26.43 -13.62
CA ILE A 367 -15.08 25.41 -14.44
C ILE A 367 -14.36 26.07 -15.63
N ARG A 368 -14.94 27.12 -16.24
CA ARG A 368 -14.27 27.86 -17.32
C ARG A 368 -13.04 28.60 -16.79
N ASP A 369 -13.14 29.23 -15.64
CA ASP A 369 -12.03 29.93 -15.00
C ASP A 369 -10.90 28.96 -14.60
N GLU A 370 -11.22 27.79 -14.05
CA GLU A 370 -10.23 26.76 -13.75
C GLU A 370 -9.56 26.20 -15.00
N LYS A 371 -10.32 25.91 -16.06
CA LYS A 371 -9.75 25.49 -17.35
C LYS A 371 -8.88 26.57 -18.00
N ALA A 372 -9.24 27.84 -17.86
CA ALA A 372 -8.42 28.95 -18.33
C ALA A 372 -7.09 29.03 -17.57
N LYS A 373 -7.12 28.90 -16.24
CA LYS A 373 -5.90 28.86 -15.39
C LYS A 373 -5.00 27.68 -15.72
N ILE A 374 -5.56 26.48 -15.93
CA ILE A 374 -4.80 25.27 -16.31
C ILE A 374 -4.13 25.49 -17.69
N ASN A 375 -4.86 26.00 -18.69
CA ASN A 375 -4.32 26.29 -20.01
C ASN A 375 -3.23 27.39 -19.99
N GLU A 376 -3.35 28.36 -19.12
CA GLU A 376 -2.35 29.41 -18.93
C GLU A 376 -1.09 28.85 -18.24
N GLY A 377 -1.28 27.99 -17.25
CA GLY A 377 -0.21 27.23 -16.60
C GLY A 377 0.55 26.32 -17.57
N GLU A 378 -0.14 25.57 -18.42
CA GLU A 378 0.48 24.71 -19.44
C GLU A 378 1.29 25.51 -20.46
N LYS A 379 0.76 26.64 -20.96
CA LYS A 379 1.48 27.54 -21.87
C LYS A 379 2.76 28.09 -21.23
N THR A 380 2.67 28.49 -19.96
CA THR A 380 3.82 29.00 -19.20
C THR A 380 4.86 27.91 -18.99
N GLN A 381 4.44 26.69 -18.69
CA GLN A 381 5.31 25.53 -18.50
C GLN A 381 6.02 25.12 -19.80
N ASP A 382 5.32 25.15 -20.94
CA ASP A 382 5.92 24.88 -22.25
C ASP A 382 6.92 25.97 -22.69
N MET A 383 6.61 27.22 -22.39
CA MET A 383 7.55 28.32 -22.64
C MET A 383 8.83 28.18 -21.80
N LEU A 384 8.70 27.87 -20.50
CA LEU A 384 9.83 27.62 -19.61
C LEU A 384 10.64 26.40 -20.05
N ARG A 385 10.01 25.30 -20.47
CA ARG A 385 10.72 24.13 -21.04
C ARG A 385 11.57 24.51 -22.26
N ARG A 386 11.02 25.26 -23.20
CA ARG A 386 11.75 25.73 -24.39
C ARG A 386 12.95 26.60 -24.02
N GLN A 387 12.81 27.49 -23.04
CA GLN A 387 13.91 28.32 -22.55
C GLN A 387 15.00 27.49 -21.86
N ILE A 388 14.61 26.48 -21.06
CA ILE A 388 15.54 25.53 -20.42
C ILE A 388 16.33 24.74 -21.49
N ASP A 389 15.68 24.24 -22.51
CA ASP A 389 16.36 23.48 -23.56
C ASP A 389 17.27 24.35 -24.42
N ALA A 390 16.88 25.59 -24.71
CA ALA A 390 17.74 26.56 -25.37
C ALA A 390 19.00 26.86 -24.55
N ALA A 391 18.85 27.08 -23.24
CA ALA A 391 20.00 27.33 -22.35
C ALA A 391 20.92 26.11 -22.20
N LYS A 392 20.37 24.89 -22.15
CA LYS A 392 21.15 23.64 -22.16
C LYS A 392 21.97 23.48 -23.44
N ASN A 393 21.37 23.82 -24.60
CA ASN A 393 22.07 23.75 -25.88
C ASN A 393 23.18 24.78 -25.97
N GLN A 394 22.95 26.02 -25.52
CA GLN A 394 24.02 27.02 -25.44
C GLN A 394 25.17 26.56 -24.51
N LEU A 395 24.87 25.96 -23.38
CA LEU A 395 25.87 25.39 -22.47
C LEU A 395 26.68 24.28 -23.14
N LYS A 396 26.06 23.40 -23.92
CA LYS A 396 26.76 22.35 -24.69
C LYS A 396 27.72 22.94 -25.72
N VAL A 397 27.31 23.98 -26.45
CA VAL A 397 28.14 24.66 -27.46
C VAL A 397 29.34 25.30 -26.77
N LEU A 398 29.13 26.09 -25.71
CA LEU A 398 30.19 26.75 -24.96
C LEU A 398 31.18 25.75 -24.34
N THR A 399 30.67 24.62 -23.83
CA THR A 399 31.51 23.55 -23.28
C THR A 399 32.42 22.93 -24.35
N ARG A 400 31.87 22.70 -25.58
CA ARG A 400 32.64 22.20 -26.72
C ARG A 400 33.69 23.19 -27.19
N GLN A 401 33.34 24.47 -27.30
CA GLN A 401 34.28 25.54 -27.68
C GLN A 401 35.45 25.63 -26.69
N LYS A 402 35.14 25.55 -25.39
CA LYS A 402 36.14 25.57 -24.34
C LYS A 402 37.10 24.37 -24.39
N ILE A 403 36.57 23.16 -24.56
CA ILE A 403 37.40 21.96 -24.70
C ILE A 403 38.36 22.15 -25.92
N ALA A 404 37.86 22.69 -27.02
CA ALA A 404 38.66 22.96 -28.19
C ALA A 404 39.74 24.05 -27.96
N GLU A 405 39.44 25.08 -27.16
CA GLU A 405 40.41 26.10 -26.76
C GLU A 405 41.50 25.57 -25.81
N LEU A 406 41.12 24.78 -24.81
CA LEU A 406 42.05 24.11 -23.90
C LEU A 406 42.98 23.14 -24.62
N MET A 407 42.46 22.42 -25.65
CA MET A 407 43.32 21.57 -26.51
C MET A 407 44.29 22.34 -27.37
N ARG A 408 44.00 23.60 -27.71
CA ARG A 408 44.88 24.46 -28.53
C ARG A 408 45.93 25.20 -27.70
N LYS A 409 45.61 25.53 -26.43
CA LYS A 409 46.50 26.34 -25.55
C LYS A 409 46.43 25.81 -24.12
N PRO A 410 47.07 24.68 -23.79
CA PRO A 410 47.02 24.07 -22.48
C PRO A 410 47.64 24.95 -21.36
N ASP A 411 48.59 25.80 -21.66
CA ASP A 411 49.27 26.65 -20.68
C ASP A 411 48.47 27.87 -20.18
N GLN A 412 47.24 28.07 -20.68
CA GLN A 412 46.36 29.19 -20.32
C GLN A 412 45.07 28.71 -19.63
N GLU A 413 45.09 27.58 -18.96
CA GLU A 413 43.92 26.94 -18.35
C GLU A 413 43.17 27.87 -17.39
N GLU A 414 43.86 28.62 -16.57
CA GLU A 414 43.28 29.51 -15.56
C GLU A 414 42.57 30.73 -16.17
N MET A 415 43.08 31.30 -17.24
CA MET A 415 42.43 32.40 -17.98
C MET A 415 41.18 31.97 -18.74
N ILE A 416 41.18 30.77 -19.26
CA ILE A 416 40.06 30.21 -20.01
C ILE A 416 38.91 29.70 -19.07
N THR A 417 39.28 29.28 -17.83
CA THR A 417 38.32 28.72 -16.90
C THR A 417 37.57 29.75 -16.06
N LYS A 418 38.19 30.87 -15.66
CA LYS A 418 37.59 31.93 -14.83
C LYS A 418 36.32 32.57 -15.41
N PRO A 419 36.21 32.94 -16.70
CA PRO A 419 34.94 33.51 -17.23
C PRO A 419 33.78 32.54 -17.21
N MET A 420 34.02 31.25 -17.35
CA MET A 420 32.96 30.24 -17.44
C MET A 420 32.43 29.76 -16.10
N THR A 421 33.25 29.80 -15.05
CA THR A 421 32.74 29.59 -13.68
C THR A 421 31.79 30.70 -13.29
N ARG A 422 32.06 31.95 -13.66
CA ARG A 422 31.17 33.09 -13.46
C ARG A 422 29.85 32.95 -14.26
N TRP A 423 29.96 32.49 -15.51
CA TRP A 423 28.77 32.28 -16.34
C TRP A 423 27.96 31.04 -15.90
N LYS A 424 28.60 29.91 -15.55
CA LYS A 424 27.92 28.76 -14.95
C LYS A 424 27.11 29.15 -13.71
N ARG A 425 27.69 29.96 -12.85
CA ARG A 425 27.02 30.48 -11.65
C ARG A 425 25.81 31.32 -12.02
N SER A 426 25.93 32.24 -12.98
CA SER A 426 24.78 33.03 -13.48
C SER A 426 23.70 32.21 -14.12
N VAL A 427 24.03 31.15 -14.86
CA VAL A 427 23.04 30.22 -15.46
C VAL A 427 22.42 29.38 -14.39
N THR A 428 23.14 28.90 -13.40
CA THR A 428 22.58 28.10 -12.28
C THR A 428 21.66 28.95 -11.42
N GLU A 429 21.98 30.20 -11.17
CA GLU A 429 21.13 31.16 -10.45
C GLU A 429 19.83 31.47 -11.23
N ARG A 430 19.91 31.62 -12.57
CA ARG A 430 18.71 31.75 -13.41
C ARG A 430 17.86 30.48 -13.42
N PHE A 431 18.47 29.28 -13.41
CA PHE A 431 17.76 28.01 -13.33
C PHE A 431 17.06 27.82 -11.96
N ALA A 432 17.69 28.27 -10.88
CA ALA A 432 17.10 28.26 -9.55
C ALA A 432 15.87 29.20 -9.48
N GLY A 433 15.99 30.41 -10.06
CA GLY A 433 14.87 31.34 -10.18
C GLY A 433 13.71 30.83 -11.03
N TRP A 434 14.00 30.07 -12.10
CA TRP A 434 12.96 29.46 -12.93
C TRP A 434 12.29 28.25 -12.29
N LYS A 435 13.02 27.45 -11.49
CA LYS A 435 12.42 26.40 -10.67
C LYS A 435 11.45 26.96 -9.62
N ALA A 436 11.81 28.07 -9.00
CA ALA A 436 10.95 28.74 -8.01
C ALA A 436 9.70 29.39 -8.61
N SER A 437 9.69 29.73 -9.91
CA SER A 437 8.51 30.29 -10.61
C SER A 437 7.64 29.23 -11.30
N SER A 438 8.01 27.94 -11.27
CA SER A 438 7.28 26.83 -11.88
C SER A 438 6.62 25.90 -10.87
N THR A 439 6.66 26.25 -9.57
CA THR A 439 5.87 25.70 -8.48
C THR A 439 4.77 26.70 -8.10
#